data_ee38b9c259731ca1d14c61e68f995740
#
_entry.id   ee38b9c259731ca1d14c61e68f995740
#
_cell.length_a   1.000
_cell.length_b   1.000
_cell.length_c   1.000
_cell.angle_alpha   90.00
_cell.angle_beta   90.00
_cell.angle_gamma   90.00
#
_symmetry.space_group_name_H-M   'P 1'
#
loop_
_entity.id
_entity.type
_entity.pdbx_description
1 polymer ?
#
loop_
_entity_poly.entity_id
_entity_poly.type
_entity_poly.pdbx_seq_one_letter_code
_entity_poly.pdbx_strand_id
1 'polypeptide(L)'
;MIEIVNKFEKVIYALLMIMLMLVLITAVVDLAWVLVKSLTDDISPWLLESHEMIQVLGGFLLVLIGVELLDTIKAYFLENSIHVEIVVLLAIIAIARKVILLDPSELSGADFGIELVGIGVVIVGLSAGYYLIKKAGIRVGPGVPMPEKSE
;
A
#
# COMPACT_ATOMS: atom_id res chain seq x y z
N MET A 1 -18.66 -17.36 -23.08
CA MET A 1 -17.33 -16.72 -23.15
C MET A 1 -17.03 -15.90 -21.88
N ILE A 2 -17.91 -15.02 -21.45
CA ILE A 2 -17.75 -14.17 -20.24
C ILE A 2 -17.60 -15.01 -18.95
N GLU A 3 -18.33 -16.11 -18.79
CA GLU A 3 -18.21 -16.98 -17.61
C GLU A 3 -16.86 -17.68 -17.50
N ILE A 4 -16.22 -18.01 -18.60
CA ILE A 4 -14.89 -18.63 -18.61
C ILE A 4 -13.85 -17.61 -18.18
N VAL A 5 -13.96 -16.37 -18.65
CA VAL A 5 -13.08 -15.27 -18.28
C VAL A 5 -13.21 -14.97 -16.78
N ASN A 6 -14.44 -14.88 -16.25
CA ASN A 6 -14.69 -14.65 -14.84
C ASN A 6 -14.16 -15.77 -13.93
N LYS A 7 -14.25 -17.04 -14.37
CA LYS A 7 -13.66 -18.16 -13.63
C LYS A 7 -12.14 -18.11 -13.65
N PHE A 8 -11.55 -17.82 -14.78
CA PHE A 8 -10.10 -17.69 -14.93
C PHE A 8 -9.56 -16.55 -14.06
N GLU A 9 -10.22 -15.41 -14.07
CA GLU A 9 -9.89 -14.25 -13.25
C GLU A 9 -9.93 -14.58 -11.75
N LYS A 10 -10.98 -15.26 -11.27
CA LYS A 10 -11.08 -15.72 -9.88
C LYS A 10 -9.95 -16.67 -9.47
N VAL A 11 -9.55 -17.57 -10.36
CA VAL A 11 -8.43 -18.49 -10.09
C VAL A 11 -7.11 -17.73 -9.97
N ILE A 12 -6.86 -16.75 -10.84
CA ILE A 12 -5.67 -15.91 -10.76
C ILE A 12 -5.64 -15.12 -9.46
N TYR A 13 -6.74 -14.48 -9.06
CA TYR A 13 -6.80 -13.74 -7.80
C TYR A 13 -6.58 -14.65 -6.59
N ALA A 14 -7.19 -15.83 -6.57
CA ALA A 14 -6.98 -16.80 -5.49
C ALA A 14 -5.51 -17.23 -5.39
N LEU A 15 -4.86 -17.48 -6.53
CA LEU A 15 -3.46 -17.86 -6.59
C LEU A 15 -2.55 -16.71 -6.11
N LEU A 16 -2.81 -15.49 -6.56
CA LEU A 16 -2.09 -14.30 -6.10
C LEU A 16 -2.24 -14.08 -4.60
N MET A 17 -3.45 -14.26 -4.06
CA MET A 17 -3.73 -14.13 -2.62
C MET A 17 -2.94 -15.16 -1.82
N ILE A 18 -2.91 -16.42 -2.26
CA ILE A 18 -2.14 -17.48 -1.60
C ILE A 18 -0.64 -17.18 -1.64
N MET A 19 -0.11 -16.80 -2.80
CA MET A 19 1.29 -16.42 -2.94
C MET A 19 1.66 -15.24 -2.05
N LEU A 20 0.82 -14.22 -2.01
CA LEU A 20 1.05 -13.04 -1.18
C LEU A 20 1.01 -13.37 0.31
N MET A 21 0.07 -14.23 0.75
CA MET A 21 0.04 -14.71 2.14
C MET A 21 1.32 -15.47 2.52
N LEU A 22 1.82 -16.32 1.64
CA LEU A 22 3.09 -17.04 1.89
C LEU A 22 4.27 -16.08 2.03
N VAL A 23 4.37 -15.10 1.14
CA VAL A 23 5.41 -14.06 1.22
C VAL A 23 5.29 -13.24 2.50
N LEU A 24 4.07 -12.86 2.90
CA LEU A 24 3.84 -12.13 4.15
C LEU A 24 4.24 -12.93 5.39
N ILE A 25 3.89 -14.22 5.45
CA ILE A 25 4.27 -15.08 6.57
C ILE A 25 5.79 -15.18 6.67
N THR A 26 6.49 -15.40 5.56
CA THR A 26 7.96 -15.45 5.56
C THR A 26 8.57 -14.12 5.95
N ALA A 27 8.04 -13.00 5.48
CA ALA A 27 8.51 -11.65 5.82
C ALA A 27 8.32 -11.33 7.31
N VAL A 28 7.20 -11.73 7.91
CA VAL A 28 6.95 -11.56 9.35
C VAL A 28 7.89 -12.42 10.18
N VAL A 29 8.15 -13.65 9.79
CA VAL A 29 9.07 -14.55 10.50
C VAL A 29 10.50 -14.01 10.41
N ASP A 30 10.93 -13.56 9.23
CA ASP A 30 12.25 -12.96 9.03
C ASP A 30 12.42 -11.68 9.85
N LEU A 31 11.43 -10.81 9.85
CA LEU A 31 11.40 -9.59 10.66
C LEU A 31 11.47 -9.90 12.17
N ALA A 32 10.71 -10.89 12.64
CA ALA A 32 10.75 -11.33 14.03
C ALA A 32 12.13 -11.87 14.40
N TRP A 33 12.76 -12.64 13.49
CA TRP A 33 14.11 -13.16 13.70
C TRP A 33 15.16 -12.05 13.83
N VAL A 34 15.12 -11.07 12.90
CA VAL A 34 16.02 -9.90 12.93
C VAL A 34 15.83 -9.12 14.23
N LEU A 35 14.57 -8.87 14.63
CA LEU A 35 14.26 -8.14 15.86
C LEU A 35 14.79 -8.88 17.12
N VAL A 36 14.55 -10.19 17.22
CA VAL A 36 15.06 -11.00 18.33
C VAL A 36 16.58 -10.99 18.36
N LYS A 37 17.21 -11.09 17.20
CA LYS A 37 18.68 -11.05 17.10
C LYS A 37 19.22 -9.70 17.53
N SER A 38 18.66 -8.59 17.10
CA SER A 38 19.04 -7.23 17.50
C SER A 38 18.87 -6.99 19.02
N LEU A 39 17.89 -7.65 19.66
CA LEU A 39 17.67 -7.55 21.10
C LEU A 39 18.60 -8.46 21.93
N THR A 40 19.17 -9.51 21.31
CA THR A 40 19.96 -10.54 22.01
C THR A 40 21.46 -10.35 21.80
N ASP A 41 21.89 -9.56 20.82
CA ASP A 41 23.30 -9.24 20.60
C ASP A 41 23.83 -8.32 21.72
N ASP A 42 24.60 -8.91 22.64
CA ASP A 42 25.00 -8.47 23.97
C ASP A 42 26.02 -7.31 24.02
N ILE A 43 26.23 -6.53 22.96
CA ILE A 43 27.33 -5.57 22.94
C ILE A 43 26.94 -4.15 23.36
N SER A 44 25.66 -3.80 23.37
CA SER A 44 25.16 -2.57 24.01
C SER A 44 23.64 -2.51 23.96
N PRO A 45 22.91 -2.85 25.04
CA PRO A 45 21.44 -2.95 24.99
C PRO A 45 20.69 -1.62 24.84
N TRP A 46 21.40 -0.49 24.65
CA TRP A 46 20.83 0.85 24.61
C TRP A 46 21.13 1.66 23.34
N LEU A 47 21.94 1.14 22.42
CA LEU A 47 22.32 1.82 21.20
C LEU A 47 22.15 0.87 20.01
N LEU A 48 20.91 0.74 19.53
CA LEU A 48 20.66 0.29 18.16
C LEU A 48 21.37 1.27 17.24
N GLU A 49 22.38 0.80 16.52
CA GLU A 49 23.08 1.61 15.54
C GLU A 49 22.05 2.10 14.51
N SER A 50 22.13 3.36 14.09
CA SER A 50 21.11 3.99 13.21
C SER A 50 20.80 3.15 11.98
N HIS A 51 21.77 2.38 11.49
CA HIS A 51 21.61 1.48 10.35
C HIS A 51 20.71 0.27 10.67
N GLU A 52 20.82 -0.32 11.84
CA GLU A 52 19.98 -1.46 12.26
C GLU A 52 18.52 -1.02 12.46
N MET A 53 18.30 0.17 13.02
CA MET A 53 16.97 0.75 13.14
C MET A 53 16.29 0.94 11.77
N ILE A 54 17.02 1.43 10.79
CA ILE A 54 16.50 1.62 9.41
C ILE A 54 16.16 0.28 8.79
N GLN A 55 16.97 -0.75 8.99
CA GLN A 55 16.74 -2.10 8.47
C GLN A 55 15.48 -2.72 9.09
N VAL A 56 15.31 -2.64 10.40
CA VAL A 56 14.11 -3.14 11.11
C VAL A 56 12.87 -2.38 10.65
N LEU A 57 12.95 -1.04 10.58
CA LEU A 57 11.85 -0.21 10.10
C LEU A 57 11.48 -0.53 8.65
N GLY A 58 12.47 -0.75 7.78
CA GLY A 58 12.28 -1.19 6.39
C GLY A 58 11.54 -2.53 6.32
N GLY A 59 11.88 -3.50 7.17
CA GLY A 59 11.19 -4.78 7.29
C GLY A 59 9.72 -4.62 7.71
N PHE A 60 9.43 -3.79 8.70
CA PHE A 60 8.05 -3.46 9.09
C PHE A 60 7.26 -2.84 7.94
N LEU A 61 7.87 -1.93 7.20
CA LEU A 61 7.21 -1.27 6.07
C LEU A 61 6.95 -2.25 4.92
N LEU A 62 7.86 -3.20 4.67
CA LEU A 62 7.66 -4.26 3.68
C LEU A 62 6.43 -5.11 4.03
N VAL A 63 6.30 -5.53 5.30
CA VAL A 63 5.14 -6.28 5.79
C VAL A 63 3.86 -5.46 5.62
N LEU A 64 3.87 -4.17 5.99
CA LEU A 64 2.72 -3.28 5.83
C LEU A 64 2.31 -3.12 4.36
N ILE A 65 3.27 -3.01 3.43
CA ILE A 65 2.99 -2.98 1.99
C ILE A 65 2.29 -4.27 1.55
N GLY A 66 2.77 -5.41 2.02
CA GLY A 66 2.18 -6.71 1.69
C GLY A 66 0.75 -6.86 2.23
N VAL A 67 0.48 -6.41 3.47
CA VAL A 67 -0.88 -6.38 4.04
C VAL A 67 -1.80 -5.49 3.22
N GLU A 68 -1.34 -4.30 2.82
CA GLU A 68 -2.12 -3.36 2.00
C GLU A 68 -2.45 -3.95 0.61
N LEU A 69 -1.49 -4.65 -0.01
CA LEU A 69 -1.76 -5.38 -1.25
C LEU A 69 -2.79 -6.50 -1.05
N LEU A 70 -2.71 -7.21 0.08
CA LEU A 70 -3.68 -8.24 0.43
C LEU A 70 -5.09 -7.64 0.59
N ASP A 71 -5.22 -6.51 1.27
CA ASP A 71 -6.49 -5.82 1.45
C ASP A 71 -7.04 -5.28 0.11
N THR A 72 -6.18 -4.83 -0.79
CA THR A 72 -6.56 -4.42 -2.15
C THR A 72 -7.15 -5.60 -2.94
N ILE A 73 -6.49 -6.77 -2.92
CA ILE A 73 -6.97 -7.97 -3.59
C ILE A 73 -8.30 -8.46 -2.96
N LYS A 74 -8.38 -8.41 -1.63
CA LYS A 74 -9.58 -8.78 -0.87
C LYS A 74 -10.77 -7.89 -1.18
N ALA A 75 -10.58 -6.58 -1.25
CA ALA A 75 -11.61 -5.62 -1.62
C ALA A 75 -12.17 -5.90 -3.03
N TYR A 76 -11.28 -6.20 -3.98
CA TYR A 76 -11.68 -6.60 -5.33
C TYR A 76 -12.50 -7.90 -5.35
N PHE A 77 -12.15 -8.87 -4.50
CA PHE A 77 -12.80 -10.19 -4.45
C PHE A 77 -14.18 -10.15 -3.80
N LEU A 78 -14.37 -9.31 -2.78
CA LEU A 78 -15.60 -9.27 -1.97
C LEU A 78 -16.70 -8.38 -2.58
N GLU A 79 -16.33 -7.31 -3.25
CA GLU A 79 -17.31 -6.28 -3.59
C GLU A 79 -17.73 -6.22 -5.05
N ASN A 80 -17.17 -7.01 -5.97
CA ASN A 80 -17.49 -6.96 -7.43
C ASN A 80 -17.56 -5.52 -8.02
N SER A 81 -17.20 -4.50 -7.23
CA SER A 81 -17.21 -3.09 -7.62
C SER A 81 -15.95 -2.42 -7.09
N ILE A 82 -15.14 -1.89 -7.99
CA ILE A 82 -13.95 -1.14 -7.62
C ILE A 82 -14.41 0.23 -7.13
N HIS A 83 -14.34 0.46 -5.81
CA HIS A 83 -14.48 1.79 -5.26
C HIS A 83 -13.19 2.58 -5.54
N VAL A 84 -13.24 3.44 -6.55
CA VAL A 84 -12.10 4.29 -6.94
C VAL A 84 -11.57 5.10 -5.76
N GLU A 85 -12.45 5.44 -4.81
CA GLU A 85 -12.09 6.11 -3.57
C GLU A 85 -11.07 5.32 -2.74
N ILE A 86 -11.24 4.00 -2.62
CA ILE A 86 -10.33 3.12 -1.86
C ILE A 86 -8.97 3.06 -2.56
N VAL A 87 -8.96 2.92 -3.89
CA VAL A 87 -7.71 2.87 -4.67
C VAL A 87 -6.89 4.15 -4.50
N VAL A 88 -7.54 5.31 -4.52
CA VAL A 88 -6.86 6.61 -4.34
C VAL A 88 -6.35 6.75 -2.90
N LEU A 89 -7.11 6.34 -1.89
CA LEU A 89 -6.67 6.33 -0.49
C LEU A 89 -5.44 5.43 -0.30
N LEU A 90 -5.44 4.22 -0.88
CA LEU A 90 -4.30 3.31 -0.83
C LEU A 90 -3.06 3.93 -1.50
N ALA A 91 -3.23 4.63 -2.63
CA ALA A 91 -2.15 5.33 -3.29
C ALA A 91 -1.56 6.46 -2.42
N ILE A 92 -2.40 7.22 -1.71
CA ILE A 92 -1.95 8.26 -0.77
C ILE A 92 -1.16 7.63 0.38
N ILE A 93 -1.62 6.52 0.94
CA ILE A 93 -0.94 5.80 2.03
C ILE A 93 0.42 5.27 1.55
N ALA A 94 0.49 4.71 0.34
CA ALA A 94 1.73 4.20 -0.25
C ALA A 94 2.79 5.31 -0.42
N ILE A 95 2.36 6.49 -0.86
CA ILE A 95 3.26 7.64 -1.02
C ILE A 95 3.69 8.20 0.34
N ALA A 96 2.77 8.31 1.31
CA ALA A 96 3.10 8.74 2.66
C ALA A 96 4.18 7.84 3.29
N ARG A 97 4.10 6.54 3.05
CA ARG A 97 5.11 5.56 3.48
C ARG A 97 6.46 5.78 2.80
N LYS A 98 6.47 6.10 1.50
CA LYS A 98 7.71 6.43 0.79
C LYS A 98 8.42 7.65 1.41
N VAL A 99 7.67 8.63 1.88
CA VAL A 99 8.22 9.82 2.57
C VAL A 99 8.94 9.45 3.86
N ILE A 100 8.41 8.48 4.63
CA ILE A 100 9.00 8.01 5.89
C ILE A 100 10.36 7.31 5.64
N LEU A 101 10.48 6.61 4.51
CA LEU A 101 11.69 5.88 4.11
C LEU A 101 12.73 6.75 3.40
N LEU A 102 12.43 8.02 3.18
CA LEU A 102 13.35 8.91 2.46
C LEU A 102 14.53 9.24 3.37
N ASP A 103 15.69 8.69 3.05
CA ASP A 103 16.93 8.96 3.76
C ASP A 103 17.66 10.17 3.14
N PRO A 104 17.79 11.28 3.85
CA PRO A 104 18.49 12.46 3.34
C PRO A 104 20.00 12.24 3.16
N SER A 105 20.57 11.16 3.68
CA SER A 105 22.00 10.86 3.60
C SER A 105 22.42 10.24 2.26
N GLU A 106 21.50 9.64 1.52
CA GLU A 106 21.79 8.98 0.24
C GLU A 106 21.75 9.91 -0.96
N LEU A 107 21.15 11.09 -0.84
CA LEU A 107 20.94 12.04 -1.94
C LEU A 107 21.73 13.34 -1.71
N SER A 108 22.20 13.95 -2.80
CA SER A 108 22.70 15.33 -2.73
C SER A 108 21.57 16.28 -2.32
N GLY A 109 21.88 17.35 -1.59
CA GLY A 109 20.86 18.25 -1.08
C GLY A 109 19.90 18.81 -2.15
N ALA A 110 20.35 18.96 -3.40
CA ALA A 110 19.52 19.41 -4.51
C ALA A 110 18.59 18.29 -5.01
N ASP A 111 19.09 17.06 -5.15
CA ASP A 111 18.31 15.91 -5.61
C ASP A 111 17.24 15.53 -4.60
N PHE A 112 17.57 15.59 -3.30
CA PHE A 112 16.62 15.40 -2.21
C PHE A 112 15.47 16.40 -2.26
N GLY A 113 15.80 17.69 -2.52
CA GLY A 113 14.78 18.74 -2.66
C GLY A 113 13.84 18.49 -3.85
N ILE A 114 14.37 18.06 -4.98
CA ILE A 114 13.57 17.75 -6.18
C ILE A 114 12.67 16.55 -5.92
N GLU A 115 13.17 15.49 -5.26
CA GLU A 115 12.37 14.31 -4.93
C GLU A 115 11.23 14.67 -3.97
N LEU A 116 11.49 15.51 -2.96
CA LEU A 116 10.47 15.99 -2.03
C LEU A 116 9.37 16.79 -2.73
N VAL A 117 9.74 17.69 -3.64
CA VAL A 117 8.77 18.45 -4.45
C VAL A 117 7.96 17.53 -5.33
N GLY A 118 8.59 16.54 -5.99
CA GLY A 118 7.91 15.54 -6.80
C GLY A 118 6.85 14.78 -6.01
N ILE A 119 7.20 14.30 -4.82
CA ILE A 119 6.27 13.62 -3.90
C ILE A 119 5.13 14.56 -3.49
N GLY A 120 5.43 15.80 -3.15
CA GLY A 120 4.43 16.81 -2.79
C GLY A 120 3.42 17.05 -3.90
N VAL A 121 3.87 17.17 -5.15
CA VAL A 121 2.98 17.31 -6.32
C VAL A 121 2.08 16.11 -6.50
N VAL A 122 2.59 14.89 -6.33
CA VAL A 122 1.79 13.67 -6.44
C VAL A 122 0.74 13.58 -5.33
N ILE A 123 1.08 13.92 -4.09
CA ILE A 123 0.12 13.95 -2.97
C ILE A 123 -1.00 14.96 -3.25
N VAL A 124 -0.67 16.16 -3.69
CA VAL A 124 -1.67 17.19 -4.04
C VAL A 124 -2.55 16.72 -5.20
N GLY A 125 -1.96 16.13 -6.24
CA GLY A 125 -2.69 15.57 -7.38
C GLY A 125 -3.68 14.47 -6.98
N LEU A 126 -3.24 13.51 -6.15
CA LEU A 126 -4.10 12.44 -5.65
C LEU A 126 -5.22 12.97 -4.73
N SER A 127 -4.90 13.91 -3.85
CA SER A 127 -5.88 14.52 -2.95
C SER A 127 -6.93 15.31 -3.73
N ALA A 128 -6.51 16.06 -4.75
CA ALA A 128 -7.43 16.75 -5.66
C ALA A 128 -8.28 15.78 -6.47
N GLY A 129 -7.68 14.70 -6.99
CA GLY A 129 -8.39 13.61 -7.66
C GLY A 129 -9.45 12.96 -6.76
N TYR A 130 -9.10 12.65 -5.53
CA TYR A 130 -10.04 12.12 -4.53
C TYR A 130 -11.22 13.07 -4.28
N TYR A 131 -10.93 14.36 -4.10
CA TYR A 131 -11.97 15.36 -3.90
C TYR A 131 -12.91 15.46 -5.09
N LEU A 132 -12.37 15.44 -6.32
CA LEU A 132 -13.18 15.52 -7.54
C LEU A 132 -14.06 14.28 -7.72
N ILE A 133 -13.53 13.08 -7.47
CA ILE A 133 -14.27 11.81 -7.54
C ILE A 133 -15.42 11.83 -6.54
N LYS A 134 -15.14 12.22 -5.30
CA LYS A 134 -16.16 12.33 -4.24
C LYS A 134 -17.23 13.35 -4.57
N LYS A 135 -16.85 14.52 -5.12
CA LYS A 135 -17.78 15.58 -5.50
C LYS A 135 -18.63 15.19 -6.72
N ALA A 136 -18.05 14.47 -7.66
CA ALA A 136 -18.74 14.01 -8.86
C ALA A 136 -19.76 12.89 -8.58
N GLY A 137 -19.75 12.29 -7.40
CA GLY A 137 -20.65 11.20 -7.02
C GLY A 137 -20.51 9.95 -7.91
N ILE A 138 -19.36 9.81 -8.56
CA ILE A 138 -19.10 8.69 -9.46
C ILE A 138 -18.93 7.41 -8.62
N ARG A 139 -20.05 6.74 -8.35
CA ARG A 139 -20.02 5.34 -7.93
C ARG A 139 -19.87 4.49 -9.17
N VAL A 140 -18.66 4.05 -9.44
CA VAL A 140 -18.40 3.07 -10.50
C VAL A 140 -18.76 1.69 -9.96
N GLY A 141 -20.05 1.37 -10.02
CA GLY A 141 -20.57 0.04 -9.72
C GLY A 141 -21.64 -0.33 -10.77
N PRO A 142 -21.71 -1.57 -11.25
CA PRO A 142 -22.76 -1.99 -12.16
C PRO A 142 -24.09 -2.02 -11.41
N GLY A 143 -25.01 -1.13 -11.80
CA GLY A 143 -26.44 -1.30 -11.57
C GLY A 143 -27.02 -0.67 -10.31
N VAL A 144 -26.86 0.64 -10.13
CA VAL A 144 -27.81 1.39 -9.30
C VAL A 144 -28.72 2.20 -10.23
N PRO A 145 -30.06 1.98 -10.25
CA PRO A 145 -30.98 2.80 -11.01
C PRO A 145 -30.88 4.27 -10.54
N MET A 146 -30.84 5.17 -11.46
CA MET A 146 -30.93 6.61 -11.17
C MET A 146 -32.21 6.88 -10.38
N PRO A 147 -32.17 7.70 -9.33
CA PRO A 147 -33.43 8.18 -8.74
C PRO A 147 -34.14 9.01 -9.78
N GLU A 148 -35.33 8.56 -10.13
CA GLU A 148 -36.27 9.25 -10.99
C GLU A 148 -36.52 10.64 -10.41
N LYS A 149 -36.23 11.69 -11.18
CA LYS A 149 -36.59 13.06 -10.82
C LYS A 149 -38.10 13.09 -10.75
N SER A 150 -38.65 13.17 -9.53
CA SER A 150 -40.04 13.59 -9.32
C SER A 150 -40.13 15.06 -9.70
N GLU A 151 -40.88 15.33 -10.77
CA GLU A 151 -41.38 16.65 -11.12
C GLU A 151 -42.27 17.21 -10.01
#